data_2eaecadc854bf82ba88dfe86823cd192
#
_entry.id   2eaecadc854bf82ba88dfe86823cd192
#
_cell.length_a   1.000
_cell.length_b   1.000
_cell.length_c   1.000
_cell.angle_alpha   90.00
_cell.angle_beta   90.00
_cell.angle_gamma   90.00
#
_symmetry.space_group_name_H-M   'P 1'
#
loop_
_entity.id
_entity.type
_entity.pdbx_description
1 polymer ?
#
loop_
_entity_poly.entity_id
_entity_poly.type
_entity_poly.pdbx_seq_one_letter_code
_entity_poly.pdbx_strand_id
1 'polypeptide(L)'
;MTCGDSCGNEFYELKVAGLTRKLPKVKITDELAIASFVMLGDTKLIEKCATYLTIHPDFPKGKNDIDVVVCPEAKAIPLVHVISKILGVDYVVARKSVKGYMVDPIMEKVESITTIGEQMLVLDKPDAEKVKGKNVCIVDDVVSTGGSITSVEKLLQKAEANVVCKAAVLLEEAGYDKDDLIYLEKLPIFRLAPEG
;
A
#
# COMPACT_ATOMS: atom_id res chain seq x y z
N MET A 1 -18.36 -30.84 -5.59
CA MET A 1 -18.23 -30.62 -4.14
C MET A 1 -18.80 -29.24 -3.87
N THR A 2 -19.98 -29.19 -3.30
CA THR A 2 -20.75 -27.98 -2.99
C THR A 2 -20.16 -27.36 -1.72
N CYS A 3 -19.69 -26.12 -1.82
CA CYS A 3 -19.26 -25.34 -0.67
C CYS A 3 -20.51 -24.92 0.12
N GLY A 4 -20.57 -25.28 1.41
CA GLY A 4 -21.72 -25.06 2.25
C GLY A 4 -21.95 -23.57 2.55
N ASP A 5 -23.20 -23.18 2.40
CA ASP A 5 -23.73 -21.86 2.75
C ASP A 5 -23.76 -21.66 4.27
N SER A 6 -22.83 -20.84 4.80
CA SER A 6 -23.04 -20.16 6.08
C SER A 6 -22.04 -18.99 6.27
N CYS A 7 -22.16 -17.94 5.48
CA CYS A 7 -21.49 -16.69 5.78
C CYS A 7 -22.48 -15.54 5.63
N GLY A 8 -22.99 -15.03 6.77
CA GLY A 8 -23.86 -13.85 6.80
C GLY A 8 -23.14 -12.67 6.13
N ASN A 9 -23.86 -12.02 5.23
CA ASN A 9 -23.47 -10.87 4.41
C ASN A 9 -22.03 -10.95 3.88
N GLU A 10 -21.84 -11.63 2.77
CA GLU A 10 -20.54 -11.93 2.15
C GLU A 10 -19.72 -10.71 1.71
N PHE A 11 -20.29 -9.50 1.80
CA PHE A 11 -19.67 -8.26 1.34
C PHE A 11 -19.67 -7.18 2.41
N TYR A 12 -18.60 -6.38 2.40
CA TYR A 12 -18.50 -5.11 3.11
C TYR A 12 -18.68 -3.97 2.11
N GLU A 13 -19.51 -2.99 2.43
CA GLU A 13 -19.70 -1.80 1.60
C GLU A 13 -18.69 -0.72 2.00
N LEU A 14 -17.64 -0.56 1.21
CA LEU A 14 -16.63 0.48 1.37
C LEU A 14 -17.09 1.76 0.68
N LYS A 15 -17.05 2.89 1.40
CA LYS A 15 -17.23 4.25 0.85
C LYS A 15 -15.88 4.97 0.93
N VAL A 16 -15.26 5.24 -0.20
CA VAL A 16 -13.96 5.92 -0.28
C VAL A 16 -13.88 6.83 -1.50
N ALA A 17 -13.29 8.00 -1.34
CA ALA A 17 -13.10 9.00 -2.41
C ALA A 17 -14.40 9.32 -3.21
N GLY A 18 -15.55 9.37 -2.51
CA GLY A 18 -16.86 9.61 -3.11
C GLY A 18 -17.43 8.44 -3.93
N LEU A 19 -16.85 7.26 -3.82
CA LEU A 19 -17.29 6.04 -4.49
C LEU A 19 -17.71 4.98 -3.47
N THR A 20 -18.61 4.08 -3.89
CA THR A 20 -18.99 2.90 -3.12
C THR A 20 -18.52 1.65 -3.85
N ARG A 21 -17.93 0.69 -3.10
CA ARG A 21 -17.49 -0.61 -3.60
C ARG A 21 -17.92 -1.73 -2.64
N LYS A 22 -18.34 -2.85 -3.19
CA LYS A 22 -18.62 -4.08 -2.43
C LYS A 22 -17.37 -4.93 -2.38
N LEU A 23 -16.81 -5.11 -1.20
CA LEU A 23 -15.60 -5.91 -0.98
C LEU A 23 -16.00 -7.28 -0.43
N PRO A 24 -15.54 -8.39 -1.03
CA PRO A 24 -15.80 -9.71 -0.46
C PRO A 24 -15.12 -9.84 0.90
N LYS A 25 -15.85 -10.41 1.87
CA LYS A 25 -15.26 -10.83 3.15
C LYS A 25 -14.57 -12.16 2.98
N VAL A 26 -13.30 -12.22 3.34
CA VAL A 26 -12.46 -13.42 3.21
C VAL A 26 -12.02 -13.86 4.59
N LYS A 27 -12.31 -15.10 4.96
CA LYS A 27 -11.84 -15.73 6.20
C LYS A 27 -10.32 -15.95 6.12
N ILE A 28 -9.58 -15.42 7.06
CA ILE A 28 -8.12 -15.58 7.16
C ILE A 28 -7.77 -16.64 8.20
N THR A 29 -8.50 -16.64 9.33
CA THR A 29 -8.43 -17.68 10.35
C THR A 29 -9.85 -18.06 10.77
N ASP A 30 -9.99 -19.05 11.67
CA ASP A 30 -11.31 -19.44 12.21
C ASP A 30 -12.00 -18.31 12.97
N GLU A 31 -11.25 -17.33 13.47
CA GLU A 31 -11.75 -16.23 14.30
C GLU A 31 -11.74 -14.88 13.57
N LEU A 32 -11.13 -14.80 12.37
CA LEU A 32 -10.88 -13.54 11.70
C LEU A 32 -11.20 -13.57 10.21
N ALA A 33 -11.96 -12.56 9.76
CA ALA A 33 -12.14 -12.26 8.34
C ALA A 33 -11.77 -10.79 8.05
N ILE A 34 -11.35 -10.53 6.83
CA ILE A 34 -11.05 -9.19 6.31
C ILE A 34 -11.91 -8.86 5.11
N ALA A 35 -12.10 -7.58 4.82
CA ALA A 35 -12.66 -7.14 3.54
C ALA A 35 -11.53 -7.08 2.51
N SER A 36 -11.60 -7.92 1.48
CA SER A 36 -10.56 -7.98 0.46
C SER A 36 -10.64 -6.78 -0.48
N PHE A 37 -9.73 -5.83 -0.29
CA PHE A 37 -9.61 -4.65 -1.15
C PHE A 37 -8.63 -4.92 -2.29
N VAL A 38 -9.10 -4.74 -3.52
CA VAL A 38 -8.28 -4.83 -4.73
C VAL A 38 -8.68 -3.69 -5.66
N MET A 39 -7.78 -2.72 -5.84
CA MET A 39 -8.03 -1.58 -6.73
C MET A 39 -7.51 -1.79 -8.16
N LEU A 40 -6.72 -2.85 -8.40
CA LEU A 40 -6.20 -3.17 -9.73
C LEU A 40 -7.35 -3.39 -10.71
N GLY A 41 -7.31 -2.69 -11.85
CA GLY A 41 -8.34 -2.75 -12.89
C GLY A 41 -9.52 -1.80 -12.68
N ASP A 42 -9.68 -1.18 -11.50
CA ASP A 42 -10.71 -0.16 -11.26
C ASP A 42 -10.16 1.24 -11.50
N THR A 43 -10.09 1.65 -12.77
CA THR A 43 -9.54 2.95 -13.18
C THR A 43 -10.18 4.12 -12.45
N LYS A 44 -11.52 4.11 -12.34
CA LYS A 44 -12.26 5.20 -11.69
C LYS A 44 -11.91 5.32 -10.20
N LEU A 45 -11.75 4.19 -9.50
CA LEU A 45 -11.35 4.16 -8.10
C LEU A 45 -9.92 4.68 -7.94
N ILE A 46 -8.98 4.23 -8.78
CA ILE A 46 -7.59 4.66 -8.78
C ILE A 46 -7.47 6.17 -8.96
N GLU A 47 -8.11 6.73 -9.99
CA GLU A 47 -8.08 8.17 -10.27
C GLU A 47 -8.67 9.01 -9.14
N LYS A 48 -9.81 8.57 -8.58
CA LYS A 48 -10.44 9.27 -7.45
C LYS A 48 -9.57 9.20 -6.19
N CYS A 49 -9.05 8.02 -5.83
CA CYS A 49 -8.19 7.88 -4.67
C CYS A 49 -6.90 8.71 -4.81
N ALA A 50 -6.25 8.71 -5.99
CA ALA A 50 -5.09 9.54 -6.26
C ALA A 50 -5.39 11.03 -6.06
N THR A 51 -6.52 11.51 -6.62
CA THR A 51 -6.96 12.90 -6.45
C THR A 51 -7.21 13.24 -4.99
N TYR A 52 -7.95 12.39 -4.26
CA TYR A 52 -8.28 12.65 -2.86
C TYR A 52 -7.06 12.60 -1.94
N LEU A 53 -6.08 11.70 -2.19
CA LEU A 53 -4.81 11.69 -1.46
C LEU A 53 -4.02 12.98 -1.70
N THR A 54 -3.85 13.40 -2.95
CA THR A 54 -3.04 14.58 -3.30
C THR A 54 -3.66 15.90 -2.82
N ILE A 55 -4.97 15.96 -2.60
CA ILE A 55 -5.64 17.15 -2.00
C ILE A 55 -5.84 17.03 -0.49
N HIS A 56 -5.47 15.89 0.14
CA HIS A 56 -5.60 15.73 1.59
C HIS A 56 -4.89 16.86 2.34
N PRO A 57 -5.44 17.40 3.45
CA PRO A 57 -4.84 18.53 4.18
C PRO A 57 -3.37 18.32 4.57
N ASP A 58 -3.04 17.11 5.00
CA ASP A 58 -1.70 16.75 5.49
C ASP A 58 -0.74 16.28 4.37
N PHE A 59 -1.24 16.14 3.13
CA PHE A 59 -0.38 15.77 2.00
C PHE A 59 0.52 16.95 1.60
N PRO A 60 1.84 16.75 1.39
CA PRO A 60 2.75 17.81 1.00
C PRO A 60 2.30 18.51 -0.29
N LYS A 61 2.23 19.84 -0.28
CA LYS A 61 1.66 20.66 -1.39
C LYS A 61 2.65 21.62 -2.02
N GLY A 62 3.83 21.77 -1.45
CA GLY A 62 4.87 22.63 -1.99
C GLY A 62 5.47 22.06 -3.27
N LYS A 63 5.80 22.95 -4.20
CA LYS A 63 6.60 22.56 -5.37
C LYS A 63 7.96 22.09 -4.86
N ASN A 64 8.33 20.86 -5.10
CA ASN A 64 9.55 20.20 -4.61
C ASN A 64 9.44 19.61 -3.17
N ASP A 65 8.26 19.55 -2.56
CA ASP A 65 8.10 18.82 -1.30
C ASP A 65 8.26 17.30 -1.50
N ILE A 66 7.91 16.83 -2.71
CA ILE A 66 8.07 15.44 -3.15
C ILE A 66 8.77 15.44 -4.51
N ASP A 67 9.88 14.72 -4.60
CA ASP A 67 10.64 14.54 -5.86
C ASP A 67 10.28 13.21 -6.56
N VAL A 68 9.96 12.17 -5.78
CA VAL A 68 9.67 10.81 -6.28
C VAL A 68 8.59 10.17 -5.44
N VAL A 69 7.68 9.43 -6.07
CA VAL A 69 6.70 8.58 -5.37
C VAL A 69 7.16 7.14 -5.42
N VAL A 70 7.09 6.41 -4.31
CA VAL A 70 7.52 5.00 -4.24
C VAL A 70 6.41 4.12 -3.71
N CYS A 71 6.22 2.94 -4.30
CA CYS A 71 5.30 1.94 -3.77
C CYS A 71 5.92 0.54 -3.74
N PRO A 72 5.43 -0.36 -2.88
CA PRO A 72 5.73 -1.79 -3.01
C PRO A 72 4.99 -2.39 -4.22
N GLU A 73 5.59 -3.40 -4.86
CA GLU A 73 4.94 -4.24 -5.85
C GLU A 73 3.75 -4.97 -5.20
N ALA A 74 2.51 -5.06 -5.78
CA ALA A 74 2.17 -4.65 -7.13
C ALA A 74 0.91 -3.77 -7.16
N LYS A 75 0.03 -3.84 -6.13
CA LYS A 75 -1.34 -3.32 -6.17
C LYS A 75 -1.40 -1.79 -6.25
N ALA A 76 -0.46 -1.10 -5.63
CA ALA A 76 -0.40 0.37 -5.62
C ALA A 76 0.25 0.97 -6.89
N ILE A 77 0.80 0.16 -7.81
CA ILE A 77 1.48 0.68 -9.01
C ILE A 77 0.59 1.64 -9.83
N PRO A 78 -0.66 1.30 -10.18
CA PRO A 78 -1.51 2.24 -10.93
C PRO A 78 -1.83 3.51 -10.13
N LEU A 79 -1.96 3.41 -8.81
CA LEU A 79 -2.22 4.56 -7.94
C LEU A 79 -1.04 5.54 -7.96
N VAL A 80 0.20 5.05 -7.78
CA VAL A 80 1.38 5.92 -7.80
C VAL A 80 1.64 6.50 -9.18
N HIS A 81 1.32 5.79 -10.26
CA HIS A 81 1.38 6.34 -11.60
C HIS A 81 0.47 7.58 -11.76
N VAL A 82 -0.77 7.52 -11.26
CA VAL A 82 -1.69 8.66 -11.32
C VAL A 82 -1.25 9.78 -10.39
N ILE A 83 -0.80 9.47 -9.17
CA ILE A 83 -0.25 10.47 -8.23
C ILE A 83 0.96 11.17 -8.85
N SER A 84 1.91 10.44 -9.41
CA SER A 84 3.10 10.99 -10.07
C SER A 84 2.73 11.93 -11.21
N LYS A 85 1.74 11.55 -12.02
CA LYS A 85 1.20 12.39 -13.10
C LYS A 85 0.61 13.69 -12.54
N ILE A 86 -0.15 13.64 -11.43
CA ILE A 86 -0.74 14.84 -10.81
C ILE A 86 0.36 15.77 -10.26
N LEU A 87 1.40 15.19 -9.62
CA LEU A 87 2.50 15.96 -9.03
C LEU A 87 3.55 16.40 -10.06
N GLY A 88 3.58 15.80 -11.25
CA GLY A 88 4.60 16.04 -12.27
C GLY A 88 5.98 15.49 -11.90
N VAL A 89 6.03 14.36 -11.18
CA VAL A 89 7.26 13.69 -10.72
C VAL A 89 7.31 12.24 -11.22
N ASP A 90 8.48 11.60 -11.11
CA ASP A 90 8.63 10.17 -11.39
C ASP A 90 8.14 9.29 -10.24
N TYR A 91 7.98 7.99 -10.52
CA TYR A 91 7.76 6.99 -9.48
C TYR A 91 8.74 5.82 -9.60
N VAL A 92 8.92 5.11 -8.49
CA VAL A 92 9.74 3.90 -8.38
C VAL A 92 8.93 2.79 -7.71
N VAL A 93 9.16 1.55 -8.11
CA VAL A 93 8.51 0.37 -7.55
C VAL A 93 9.52 -0.50 -6.81
N ALA A 94 9.33 -0.66 -5.49
CA ALA A 94 10.08 -1.63 -4.71
C ALA A 94 9.59 -3.04 -5.07
N ARG A 95 10.45 -3.82 -5.74
CA ARG A 95 10.11 -5.14 -6.30
C ARG A 95 10.16 -6.22 -5.22
N LYS A 96 9.34 -7.26 -5.37
CA LYS A 96 9.30 -8.39 -4.41
C LYS A 96 10.36 -9.47 -4.64
N SER A 97 11.19 -9.32 -5.67
CA SER A 97 12.26 -10.27 -5.98
C SER A 97 13.33 -9.64 -6.85
N VAL A 98 14.56 -10.11 -6.71
CA VAL A 98 15.65 -9.80 -7.63
C VAL A 98 15.33 -10.39 -9.00
N LYS A 99 15.54 -9.62 -10.07
CA LYS A 99 15.41 -10.07 -11.46
C LYS A 99 16.78 -10.22 -12.08
N GLY A 100 16.91 -11.12 -13.04
CA GLY A 100 18.20 -11.46 -13.67
C GLY A 100 18.90 -10.30 -14.40
N TYR A 101 18.19 -9.20 -14.65
CA TYR A 101 18.74 -7.99 -15.28
C TYR A 101 19.18 -6.92 -14.27
N MET A 102 18.90 -7.08 -12.98
CA MET A 102 19.25 -6.11 -11.95
C MET A 102 20.74 -6.15 -11.65
N VAL A 103 21.33 -4.97 -11.49
CA VAL A 103 22.73 -4.77 -11.17
C VAL A 103 22.85 -4.13 -9.79
N ASP A 104 23.65 -4.71 -8.92
CA ASP A 104 23.90 -4.23 -7.54
C ASP A 104 22.61 -3.79 -6.80
N PRO A 105 21.58 -4.65 -6.70
CA PRO A 105 20.32 -4.28 -6.09
C PRO A 105 20.45 -4.07 -4.58
N ILE A 106 19.78 -3.04 -4.06
CA ILE A 106 19.58 -2.86 -2.61
C ILE A 106 18.39 -3.70 -2.18
N MET A 107 18.50 -4.39 -1.04
CA MET A 107 17.50 -5.33 -0.57
C MET A 107 17.14 -5.07 0.89
N GLU A 108 15.86 -5.29 1.23
CA GLU A 108 15.33 -5.27 2.59
C GLU A 108 14.37 -6.43 2.82
N LYS A 109 14.45 -7.07 3.98
CA LYS A 109 13.49 -8.12 4.38
C LYS A 109 12.18 -7.48 4.84
N VAL A 110 11.06 -8.07 4.44
CA VAL A 110 9.74 -7.66 4.94
C VAL A 110 9.44 -8.43 6.22
N GLU A 111 9.29 -7.72 7.31
CA GLU A 111 8.77 -8.28 8.56
C GLU A 111 7.25 -8.43 8.45
N SER A 112 6.76 -9.62 8.13
CA SER A 112 5.33 -9.94 8.06
C SER A 112 4.99 -11.06 9.03
N ILE A 113 4.00 -10.84 9.87
CA ILE A 113 3.49 -11.85 10.82
C ILE A 113 2.62 -12.89 10.11
N THR A 114 2.10 -12.59 8.92
CA THR A 114 1.04 -13.37 8.25
C THR A 114 1.50 -14.17 7.03
N THR A 115 2.74 -14.03 6.59
CA THR A 115 3.20 -14.68 5.35
C THR A 115 4.18 -15.80 5.65
N ILE A 116 3.86 -17.01 5.20
CA ILE A 116 4.76 -18.16 5.21
C ILE A 116 5.83 -17.93 4.15
N GLY A 117 7.07 -17.59 4.57
CA GLY A 117 8.22 -17.36 3.72
C GLY A 117 8.87 -15.99 3.90
N GLU A 118 10.19 -15.91 3.66
CA GLU A 118 10.90 -14.63 3.65
C GLU A 118 10.44 -13.81 2.46
N GLN A 119 9.74 -12.70 2.70
CA GLN A 119 9.47 -11.70 1.67
C GLN A 119 10.59 -10.67 1.66
N MET A 120 10.94 -10.21 0.47
CA MET A 120 12.01 -9.26 0.24
C MET A 120 11.50 -8.09 -0.60
N LEU A 121 11.97 -6.91 -0.32
CA LEU A 121 11.82 -5.76 -1.20
C LEU A 121 13.18 -5.39 -1.80
N VAL A 122 13.17 -4.98 -3.06
CA VAL A 122 14.37 -4.77 -3.87
C VAL A 122 14.24 -3.49 -4.66
N LEU A 123 15.29 -2.68 -4.65
CA LEU A 123 15.52 -1.60 -5.62
C LEU A 123 16.70 -1.95 -6.49
N ASP A 124 16.53 -1.86 -7.82
CA ASP A 124 17.66 -1.92 -8.76
C ASP A 124 18.50 -0.65 -8.65
N LYS A 125 19.76 -0.72 -9.08
CA LYS A 125 20.70 0.41 -9.02
C LYS A 125 20.17 1.70 -9.65
N PRO A 126 19.57 1.69 -10.86
CA PRO A 126 18.99 2.91 -11.45
C PRO A 126 17.86 3.52 -10.60
N ASP A 127 17.03 2.67 -9.96
CA ASP A 127 15.95 3.13 -9.09
C ASP A 127 16.50 3.68 -7.77
N ALA A 128 17.56 3.07 -7.22
CA ALA A 128 18.25 3.57 -6.03
C ALA A 128 18.91 4.94 -6.31
N GLU A 129 19.56 5.11 -7.46
CA GLU A 129 20.15 6.39 -7.89
C GLU A 129 19.07 7.47 -8.09
N LYS A 130 17.88 7.11 -8.60
CA LYS A 130 16.76 8.03 -8.80
C LYS A 130 16.23 8.59 -7.48
N VAL A 131 16.23 7.82 -6.40
CA VAL A 131 15.72 8.25 -5.08
C VAL A 131 16.79 8.84 -4.17
N LYS A 132 18.07 8.64 -4.46
CA LYS A 132 19.19 9.10 -3.62
C LYS A 132 19.17 10.61 -3.40
N GLY A 133 19.14 11.04 -2.13
CA GLY A 133 19.10 12.45 -1.73
C GLY A 133 17.78 13.16 -2.08
N LYS A 134 16.73 12.44 -2.48
CA LYS A 134 15.44 12.97 -2.89
C LYS A 134 14.41 12.89 -1.77
N ASN A 135 13.45 13.81 -1.79
CA ASN A 135 12.25 13.77 -0.96
C ASN A 135 11.27 12.77 -1.56
N VAL A 136 10.95 11.72 -0.83
CA VAL A 136 10.15 10.58 -1.30
C VAL A 136 8.84 10.50 -0.51
N CYS A 137 7.74 10.30 -1.24
CA CYS A 137 6.46 9.87 -0.66
C CYS A 137 6.26 8.38 -0.90
N ILE A 138 6.06 7.60 0.17
CA ILE A 138 5.70 6.18 0.07
C ILE A 138 4.17 6.09 -0.04
N VAL A 139 3.67 5.32 -1.01
CA VAL A 139 2.23 5.12 -1.21
C VAL A 139 1.92 3.64 -1.33
N ASP A 140 0.89 3.18 -0.61
CA ASP A 140 0.36 1.82 -0.73
C ASP A 140 -1.16 1.83 -0.95
N ASP A 141 -1.76 0.70 -1.31
CA ASP A 141 -3.21 0.54 -1.41
C ASP A 141 -3.85 0.37 -0.03
N VAL A 142 -3.31 -0.51 0.80
CA VAL A 142 -3.77 -0.81 2.18
C VAL A 142 -2.57 -0.93 3.10
N VAL A 143 -2.61 -0.22 4.21
CA VAL A 143 -1.70 -0.43 5.34
C VAL A 143 -2.45 -1.19 6.43
N SER A 144 -1.95 -2.37 6.80
CA SER A 144 -2.49 -3.23 7.86
C SER A 144 -1.65 -3.07 9.13
N THR A 145 -0.69 -3.95 9.37
CA THR A 145 0.26 -3.83 10.50
C THR A 145 1.42 -2.88 10.23
N GLY A 146 1.55 -2.40 8.99
CA GLY A 146 2.63 -1.51 8.58
C GLY A 146 3.94 -2.21 8.16
N GLY A 147 3.98 -3.53 8.13
CA GLY A 147 5.18 -4.28 7.75
C GLY A 147 5.73 -3.88 6.37
N SER A 148 4.88 -3.81 5.34
CA SER A 148 5.28 -3.42 3.98
C SER A 148 5.81 -1.99 3.94
N ILE A 149 5.08 -1.02 4.48
CA ILE A 149 5.46 0.40 4.41
C ILE A 149 6.74 0.69 5.21
N THR A 150 6.92 0.03 6.35
CA THR A 150 8.15 0.11 7.15
C THR A 150 9.35 -0.51 6.42
N SER A 151 9.15 -1.61 5.72
CA SER A 151 10.23 -2.24 4.94
C SER A 151 10.60 -1.39 3.72
N VAL A 152 9.65 -0.74 3.05
CA VAL A 152 9.94 0.25 2.00
C VAL A 152 10.74 1.42 2.57
N GLU A 153 10.37 1.93 3.75
CA GLU A 153 11.11 3.01 4.41
C GLU A 153 12.56 2.62 4.73
N LYS A 154 12.79 1.42 5.32
CA LYS A 154 14.14 0.89 5.56
C LYS A 154 14.95 0.73 4.27
N LEU A 155 14.31 0.25 3.19
CA LEU A 155 14.93 0.11 1.87
C LEU A 155 15.37 1.46 1.31
N LEU A 156 14.51 2.49 1.43
CA LEU A 156 14.79 3.86 0.99
C LEU A 156 15.88 4.52 1.83
N GLN A 157 15.94 4.26 3.13
CA GLN A 157 17.04 4.71 3.99
C GLN A 157 18.39 4.15 3.53
N LYS A 158 18.45 2.85 3.15
CA LYS A 158 19.65 2.25 2.54
C LYS A 158 20.02 2.91 1.21
N ALA A 159 19.04 3.39 0.45
CA ALA A 159 19.25 4.13 -0.80
C ALA A 159 19.54 5.63 -0.57
N GLU A 160 19.72 6.07 0.67
CA GLU A 160 19.99 7.47 1.06
C GLU A 160 18.86 8.44 0.62
N ALA A 161 17.63 7.98 0.56
CA ALA A 161 16.45 8.82 0.28
C ALA A 161 15.90 9.45 1.56
N ASN A 162 15.23 10.60 1.42
CA ASN A 162 14.54 11.30 2.51
C ASN A 162 13.04 11.02 2.43
N VAL A 163 12.49 10.18 3.31
CA VAL A 163 11.05 9.89 3.36
C VAL A 163 10.33 11.03 4.06
N VAL A 164 9.54 11.81 3.31
CA VAL A 164 8.81 12.99 3.79
C VAL A 164 7.31 12.75 3.93
N CYS A 165 6.78 11.69 3.34
CA CYS A 165 5.35 11.39 3.33
C CYS A 165 5.13 9.88 3.26
N LYS A 166 4.11 9.40 3.96
CA LYS A 166 3.55 8.05 3.83
C LYS A 166 2.05 8.17 3.61
N ALA A 167 1.52 7.53 2.59
CA ALA A 167 0.09 7.58 2.28
C ALA A 167 -0.46 6.22 1.86
N ALA A 168 -1.73 5.98 2.14
CA ALA A 168 -2.44 4.80 1.67
C ALA A 168 -3.90 5.14 1.34
N VAL A 169 -4.54 4.33 0.52
CA VAL A 169 -5.98 4.48 0.32
C VAL A 169 -6.72 4.09 1.59
N LEU A 170 -6.35 2.97 2.20
CA LEU A 170 -7.00 2.44 3.40
C LEU A 170 -6.01 2.14 4.51
N LEU A 171 -6.42 2.43 5.74
CA LEU A 171 -5.82 1.92 6.95
C LEU A 171 -6.69 0.80 7.51
N GLU A 172 -6.20 -0.44 7.48
CA GLU A 172 -6.88 -1.58 8.11
C GLU A 172 -6.69 -1.53 9.62
N GLU A 173 -7.75 -1.79 10.37
CA GLU A 173 -7.73 -1.77 11.84
C GLU A 173 -7.03 -3.00 12.43
N ALA A 174 -5.80 -3.26 11.97
CA ALA A 174 -4.99 -4.44 12.27
C ALA A 174 -3.72 -4.17 13.11
N GLY A 175 -3.52 -2.93 13.58
CA GLY A 175 -2.47 -2.62 14.54
C GLY A 175 -1.33 -1.70 14.07
N TYR A 176 -1.48 -0.96 12.97
CA TYR A 176 -0.59 0.16 12.69
C TYR A 176 -0.92 1.30 13.66
N ASP A 177 0.01 1.65 14.53
CA ASP A 177 -0.17 2.55 15.67
C ASP A 177 0.58 3.88 15.56
N LYS A 178 1.20 4.17 14.38
CA LYS A 178 1.93 5.42 14.15
C LYS A 178 1.01 6.48 13.56
N ASP A 179 1.20 7.74 13.99
CA ASP A 179 0.47 8.91 13.51
C ASP A 179 1.11 9.56 12.27
N ASP A 180 1.90 8.80 11.49
CA ASP A 180 2.68 9.30 10.35
C ASP A 180 2.13 8.85 8.98
N LEU A 181 0.91 8.30 8.94
CA LEU A 181 0.26 7.81 7.73
C LEU A 181 -0.94 8.65 7.35
N ILE A 182 -0.94 9.16 6.13
CA ILE A 182 -2.10 9.79 5.49
C ILE A 182 -2.95 8.68 4.86
N TYR A 183 -4.26 8.62 5.16
CA TYR A 183 -5.16 7.65 4.57
C TYR A 183 -6.54 8.26 4.31
N LEU A 184 -7.30 7.67 3.38
CA LEU A 184 -8.61 8.18 3.01
C LEU A 184 -9.73 7.59 3.86
N GLU A 185 -9.63 6.31 4.23
CA GLU A 185 -10.68 5.63 4.99
C GLU A 185 -10.10 4.46 5.80
N LYS A 186 -10.80 4.08 6.87
CA LYS A 186 -10.47 2.89 7.65
C LYS A 186 -11.14 1.65 7.08
N LEU A 187 -10.43 0.52 7.14
CA LEU A 187 -10.95 -0.78 6.75
C LEU A 187 -11.10 -1.67 7.98
N PRO A 188 -12.34 -2.06 8.36
CA PRO A 188 -12.54 -2.88 9.54
C PRO A 188 -12.03 -4.31 9.35
N ILE A 189 -11.63 -4.93 10.44
CA ILE A 189 -11.47 -6.38 10.55
C ILE A 189 -12.72 -6.99 11.18
N PHE A 190 -13.06 -8.23 10.83
CA PHE A 190 -14.27 -8.90 11.29
C PHE A 190 -13.89 -10.08 12.18
N ARG A 191 -14.33 -10.05 13.45
CA ARG A 191 -14.22 -11.19 14.34
C ARG A 191 -15.36 -12.16 14.06
N LEU A 192 -15.03 -13.42 13.80
CA LEU A 192 -15.99 -14.49 13.59
C LEU A 192 -16.33 -15.11 14.96
N ALA A 193 -17.60 -15.42 15.18
CA ALA A 193 -17.98 -16.19 16.36
C ALA A 193 -17.45 -17.63 16.20
N PRO A 194 -16.97 -18.27 17.28
CA PRO A 194 -16.61 -19.69 17.20
C PRO A 194 -17.83 -20.49 16.75
N GLU A 195 -17.62 -21.36 15.77
CA GLU A 195 -18.65 -22.31 15.36
C GLU A 195 -18.91 -23.24 16.56
N GLY A 196 -20.13 -23.15 17.12
CA GLY A 196 -20.58 -23.94 18.29
C GLY A 196 -20.81 -25.41 17.94
#